data_e018fbbda42cda269872ee84c5430d83
#
_entry.id   e018fbbda42cda269872ee84c5430d83
#
_cell.length_a   1.000
_cell.length_b   1.000
_cell.length_c   1.000
_cell.angle_alpha   90.00
_cell.angle_beta   90.00
_cell.angle_gamma   90.00
#
_symmetry.space_group_name_H-M   'P 1'
#
loop_
_entity.id
_entity.type
_entity.pdbx_description
1 polymer ?
#
loop_
_entity_poly.entity_id
_entity_poly.type
_entity_poly.pdbx_seq_one_letter_code
_entity_poly.pdbx_strand_id
1 'polypeptide(L)'
;YFVPCRNGWADDYSTHTRGSFSFADAEEGGIINNTYPNTRTDFSQAIASCPVPIISHETGQFQIYPDYAQIDKYTGVLAPWNLEEFRRRLREAGMESQAEDFARASGEWAVRLYRADIEMDLRTRGFGGFQLLDLQDYPGQGSAYVGILDAFMDSKGLITPERWREFCSQTVPLFICDRVCWIADNNIYGDIRIANYSPLDLAGRKVAWRLSRQDKGRTIATGTITIEPQPKKQG
;
A
#
# COMPACT_ATOMS: atom_id res chain seq x y z
N TYR A 1 10.45 21.08 -5.33
CA TYR A 1 9.23 21.09 -6.17
C TYR A 1 8.05 21.35 -5.24
N PHE A 2 7.27 22.37 -5.51
CA PHE A 2 6.04 22.65 -4.80
C PHE A 2 4.91 21.96 -5.58
N VAL A 3 4.33 20.91 -5.02
CA VAL A 3 3.13 20.29 -5.58
C VAL A 3 1.95 20.89 -4.84
N PRO A 4 1.14 21.74 -5.48
CA PRO A 4 -0.06 22.25 -4.83
C PRO A 4 -1.02 21.11 -4.55
N CYS A 5 -1.45 21.02 -3.29
CA CYS A 5 -2.46 20.05 -2.86
C CYS A 5 -3.83 20.43 -3.43
N ARG A 6 -4.08 20.08 -4.68
CA ARG A 6 -5.40 20.21 -5.31
C ARG A 6 -5.85 18.86 -5.84
N ASN A 7 -7.06 18.51 -5.55
CA ASN A 7 -7.77 17.49 -6.30
C ASN A 7 -8.16 18.09 -7.64
N GLY A 8 -7.41 17.79 -8.71
CA GLY A 8 -7.75 18.25 -10.04
C GLY A 8 -6.55 18.59 -10.95
N TRP A 9 -6.82 18.75 -12.20
CA TRP A 9 -5.88 18.95 -13.30
C TRP A 9 -5.45 20.42 -13.43
N ALA A 10 -4.98 21.04 -12.36
CA ALA A 10 -4.70 22.47 -12.33
C ALA A 10 -3.21 22.83 -12.29
N ASP A 11 -2.33 21.85 -12.41
CA ASP A 11 -0.90 22.04 -12.37
C ASP A 11 -0.27 21.76 -13.74
N ASP A 12 0.65 22.61 -14.18
CA ASP A 12 1.33 22.45 -15.46
C ASP A 12 2.40 21.35 -15.45
N TYR A 13 2.86 20.92 -14.27
CA TYR A 13 3.94 19.95 -14.11
C TYR A 13 3.47 18.58 -13.66
N SER A 14 2.63 18.54 -12.66
CA SER A 14 2.09 17.32 -12.10
C SER A 14 0.79 17.59 -11.36
N THR A 15 0.01 16.55 -11.16
CA THR A 15 -1.16 16.59 -10.29
C THR A 15 -1.19 15.34 -9.43
N HIS A 16 -2.10 15.29 -8.48
CA HIS A 16 -2.23 14.17 -7.57
C HIS A 16 -3.69 13.74 -7.40
N THR A 17 -3.84 12.50 -7.01
CA THR A 17 -5.08 11.95 -6.47
C THR A 17 -4.85 11.58 -5.01
N ARG A 18 -5.91 11.54 -4.21
CA ARG A 18 -5.80 10.95 -2.87
C ARG A 18 -5.95 9.46 -3.00
N GLY A 19 -4.93 8.67 -2.90
CA GLY A 19 -4.94 7.23 -2.85
C GLY A 19 -6.17 6.50 -3.43
N SER A 20 -6.34 5.27 -3.11
CA SER A 20 -7.47 4.44 -3.58
C SER A 20 -8.83 4.81 -2.99
N PHE A 21 -8.89 5.71 -2.03
CA PHE A 21 -10.13 6.22 -1.42
C PHE A 21 -10.58 7.56 -1.98
N SER A 22 -9.92 8.06 -3.00
CA SER A 22 -10.21 9.35 -3.59
C SER A 22 -11.43 9.31 -4.49
N PHE A 23 -12.20 10.39 -4.47
CA PHE A 23 -13.31 10.61 -5.40
C PHE A 23 -12.86 10.96 -6.83
N ALA A 24 -11.57 11.09 -7.10
CA ALA A 24 -11.06 11.20 -8.47
C ALA A 24 -11.13 9.87 -9.22
N ASP A 25 -11.16 8.77 -8.51
CA ASP A 25 -11.16 7.41 -9.04
C ASP A 25 -12.50 6.67 -8.87
N ALA A 26 -13.38 7.16 -7.98
CA ALA A 26 -14.74 6.65 -7.85
C ALA A 26 -15.64 7.65 -7.09
N GLU A 27 -16.92 7.66 -7.39
CA GLU A 27 -17.89 8.57 -6.78
C GLU A 27 -18.04 8.38 -5.26
N GLU A 28 -17.87 7.14 -4.76
CA GLU A 28 -18.02 6.82 -3.33
C GLU A 28 -16.90 5.89 -2.85
N GLY A 29 -15.93 6.45 -2.14
CA GLY A 29 -14.96 5.68 -1.36
C GLY A 29 -13.86 4.96 -2.13
N GLY A 30 -13.65 5.30 -3.40
CA GLY A 30 -12.53 4.83 -4.21
C GLY A 30 -12.71 3.45 -4.85
N ILE A 31 -11.88 3.16 -5.83
CA ILE A 31 -11.95 1.93 -6.64
C ILE A 31 -11.78 0.66 -5.78
N ILE A 32 -10.83 0.65 -4.84
CA ILE A 32 -10.55 -0.53 -4.02
C ILE A 32 -11.78 -0.95 -3.21
N ASN A 33 -12.55 0.03 -2.68
CA ASN A 33 -13.73 -0.28 -1.88
C ASN A 33 -14.92 -0.74 -2.72
N ASN A 34 -14.94 -0.41 -4.00
CA ASN A 34 -16.07 -0.65 -4.89
C ASN A 34 -15.86 -1.80 -5.88
N THR A 35 -14.73 -2.48 -5.79
CA THR A 35 -14.43 -3.64 -6.65
C THR A 35 -14.16 -4.89 -5.82
N TYR A 36 -14.45 -6.05 -6.39
CA TYR A 36 -13.98 -7.31 -5.82
C TYR A 36 -12.44 -7.29 -5.75
N PRO A 37 -11.84 -7.82 -4.68
CA PRO A 37 -10.39 -7.89 -4.55
C PRO A 37 -9.74 -8.58 -5.75
N ASN A 38 -8.95 -7.82 -6.49
CA ASN A 38 -8.22 -8.25 -7.67
C ASN A 38 -6.92 -7.43 -7.79
N THR A 39 -6.05 -7.81 -8.71
CA THR A 39 -4.83 -7.05 -9.02
C THR A 39 -4.82 -6.54 -10.46
N ARG A 40 -5.97 -6.52 -11.15
CA ARG A 40 -6.12 -6.03 -12.51
C ARG A 40 -6.57 -4.58 -12.57
N THR A 41 -7.46 -4.18 -11.67
CA THR A 41 -7.97 -2.81 -11.58
C THR A 41 -6.84 -1.82 -11.32
N ASP A 42 -6.83 -0.70 -12.02
CA ASP A 42 -5.86 0.38 -11.89
C ASP A 42 -6.54 1.75 -12.10
N PHE A 43 -5.79 2.83 -12.03
CA PHE A 43 -6.28 4.19 -12.20
C PHE A 43 -6.28 4.68 -13.65
N SER A 44 -5.97 3.85 -14.65
CA SER A 44 -5.78 4.28 -16.04
C SER A 44 -6.99 5.03 -16.60
N GLN A 45 -8.21 4.60 -16.25
CA GLN A 45 -9.43 5.28 -16.69
C GLN A 45 -9.60 6.63 -16.00
N ALA A 46 -9.36 6.69 -14.68
CA ALA A 46 -9.51 7.91 -13.89
C ALA A 46 -8.54 9.02 -14.34
N ILE A 47 -7.33 8.65 -14.78
CA ILE A 47 -6.28 9.59 -15.17
C ILE A 47 -6.20 9.85 -16.68
N ALA A 48 -7.03 9.21 -17.49
CA ALA A 48 -6.91 9.21 -18.95
C ALA A 48 -6.93 10.61 -19.58
N SER A 49 -7.64 11.56 -18.98
CA SER A 49 -7.75 12.95 -19.45
C SER A 49 -6.66 13.88 -18.91
N CYS A 50 -5.81 13.41 -18.03
CA CYS A 50 -4.78 14.25 -17.42
C CYS A 50 -3.56 14.37 -18.34
N PRO A 51 -3.15 15.59 -18.73
CA PRO A 51 -2.04 15.81 -19.67
C PRO A 51 -0.67 15.79 -18.97
N VAL A 52 -0.62 15.73 -17.66
CA VAL A 52 0.61 15.81 -16.85
C VAL A 52 0.76 14.56 -15.97
N PRO A 53 1.98 14.23 -15.48
CA PRO A 53 2.17 13.13 -14.57
C PRO A 53 1.33 13.27 -13.30
N ILE A 54 0.71 12.17 -12.87
CA ILE A 54 -0.10 12.11 -11.66
C ILE A 54 0.68 11.41 -10.56
N ILE A 55 0.59 11.95 -9.36
CA ILE A 55 1.15 11.38 -8.15
C ILE A 55 -0.01 11.08 -7.19
N SER A 56 -0.07 9.87 -6.67
CA SER A 56 -1.00 9.55 -5.58
C SER A 56 -0.59 10.32 -4.33
N HIS A 57 -1.56 10.99 -3.72
CA HIS A 57 -1.37 11.83 -2.54
C HIS A 57 -2.11 11.23 -1.35
N GLU A 58 -1.50 11.29 -0.17
CA GLU A 58 -2.06 10.69 1.04
C GLU A 58 -2.39 9.20 0.87
N THR A 59 -1.53 8.48 0.15
CA THR A 59 -1.66 7.03 -0.07
C THR A 59 -1.57 6.31 1.25
N GLY A 60 -2.51 5.41 1.50
CA GLY A 60 -2.57 4.64 2.74
C GLY A 60 -3.67 5.12 3.68
N GLN A 61 -3.32 5.62 4.85
CA GLN A 61 -4.24 6.00 5.95
C GLN A 61 -5.04 4.81 6.49
N PHE A 62 -4.46 3.62 6.47
CA PHE A 62 -5.08 2.41 6.99
C PHE A 62 -4.87 2.33 8.49
N GLN A 63 -5.95 2.53 9.23
CA GLN A 63 -5.93 2.61 10.69
C GLN A 63 -5.43 1.31 11.34
N ILE A 64 -4.46 1.45 12.24
CA ILE A 64 -3.93 0.38 13.07
C ILE A 64 -4.41 0.62 14.51
N TYR A 65 -4.81 -0.42 15.20
CA TYR A 65 -5.21 -0.31 16.60
C TYR A 65 -4.01 0.13 17.45
N PRO A 66 -4.19 1.04 18.44
CA PRO A 66 -3.09 1.58 19.24
C PRO A 66 -2.31 0.49 20.00
N ASP A 67 -1.01 0.60 19.99
CA ASP A 67 -0.13 -0.15 20.89
C ASP A 67 0.14 0.68 22.14
N TYR A 68 -0.41 0.25 23.26
CA TYR A 68 -0.29 0.97 24.54
C TYR A 68 1.09 0.89 25.18
N ALA A 69 1.99 0.03 24.71
CA ALA A 69 3.39 0.02 25.14
C ALA A 69 4.11 1.32 24.73
N GLN A 70 3.58 2.05 23.75
CA GLN A 70 4.13 3.34 23.33
C GLN A 70 3.96 4.45 24.38
N ILE A 71 3.03 4.31 25.36
CA ILE A 71 2.77 5.32 26.39
C ILE A 71 4.06 5.68 27.13
N ASP A 72 4.87 4.69 27.48
CA ASP A 72 6.10 4.88 28.25
C ASP A 72 7.22 5.59 27.46
N LYS A 73 7.08 5.73 26.15
CA LYS A 73 8.01 6.48 25.29
C LYS A 73 7.81 8.01 25.37
N TYR A 74 6.66 8.47 25.84
CA TYR A 74 6.34 9.88 25.96
C TYR A 74 6.95 10.49 27.22
N THR A 75 8.23 10.78 27.17
CA THR A 75 8.99 11.35 28.32
C THR A 75 9.24 12.85 28.23
N GLY A 76 8.74 13.52 27.16
CA GLY A 76 8.92 14.93 26.89
C GLY A 76 7.68 15.77 27.22
N VAL A 77 7.49 16.83 26.43
CA VAL A 77 6.37 17.79 26.60
C VAL A 77 5.03 17.28 26.09
N LEU A 78 5.05 16.29 25.21
CA LEU A 78 3.83 15.66 24.71
C LEU A 78 3.38 14.56 25.66
N ALA A 79 2.12 14.61 26.08
CA ALA A 79 1.49 13.57 26.87
C ALA A 79 0.63 12.67 25.97
N PRO A 80 0.64 11.34 26.14
CA PRO A 80 -0.10 10.40 25.30
C PRO A 80 -1.58 10.25 25.72
N TRP A 81 -2.29 11.35 25.91
CA TRP A 81 -3.66 11.38 26.42
C TRP A 81 -4.64 10.50 25.65
N ASN A 82 -4.49 10.48 24.34
CA ASN A 82 -5.30 9.66 23.46
C ASN A 82 -5.07 8.16 23.71
N LEU A 83 -3.81 7.72 23.87
CA LEU A 83 -3.48 6.33 24.19
C LEU A 83 -4.02 5.93 25.56
N GLU A 84 -3.85 6.80 26.56
CA GLU A 84 -4.36 6.59 27.92
C GLU A 84 -5.87 6.47 27.94
N GLU A 85 -6.57 7.36 27.20
CA GLU A 85 -8.03 7.36 27.09
C GLU A 85 -8.55 6.11 26.34
N PHE A 86 -7.93 5.73 25.25
CA PHE A 86 -8.30 4.50 24.53
C PHE A 86 -8.06 3.25 25.36
N ARG A 87 -6.95 3.19 26.08
CA ARG A 87 -6.67 2.09 27.02
C ARG A 87 -7.70 2.03 28.15
N ARG A 88 -8.08 3.19 28.71
CA ARG A 88 -9.10 3.26 29.76
C ARG A 88 -10.45 2.72 29.24
N ARG A 89 -10.90 3.16 28.04
CA ARG A 89 -12.14 2.68 27.43
C ARG A 89 -12.09 1.17 27.13
N LEU A 90 -10.98 0.68 26.65
CA LEU A 90 -10.80 -0.76 26.39
C LEU A 90 -10.94 -1.57 27.70
N ARG A 91 -10.35 -1.07 28.78
CA ARG A 91 -10.45 -1.68 30.12
C ARG A 91 -11.89 -1.67 30.60
N GLU A 92 -12.61 -0.58 30.47
CA GLU A 92 -14.04 -0.48 30.84
C GLU A 92 -14.92 -1.43 30.03
N ALA A 93 -14.57 -1.68 28.79
CA ALA A 93 -15.22 -2.68 27.95
C ALA A 93 -14.83 -4.14 28.30
N GLY A 94 -13.92 -4.36 29.27
CA GLY A 94 -13.47 -5.70 29.67
C GLY A 94 -12.58 -6.39 28.63
N MET A 95 -11.99 -5.65 27.69
CA MET A 95 -11.28 -6.20 26.54
C MET A 95 -9.76 -5.91 26.56
N GLU A 96 -9.21 -5.39 27.67
CA GLU A 96 -7.80 -5.00 27.76
C GLU A 96 -6.83 -6.13 27.40
N SER A 97 -7.15 -7.38 27.74
CA SER A 97 -6.33 -8.56 27.41
C SER A 97 -6.24 -8.86 25.91
N GLN A 98 -7.08 -8.23 25.08
CA GLN A 98 -7.11 -8.42 23.62
C GLN A 98 -6.37 -7.30 22.86
N ALA A 99 -5.80 -6.31 23.58
CA ALA A 99 -5.19 -5.13 22.96
C ALA A 99 -4.10 -5.49 21.94
N GLU A 100 -3.20 -6.41 22.29
CA GLU A 100 -2.12 -6.86 21.41
C GLU A 100 -2.65 -7.59 20.17
N ASP A 101 -3.71 -8.39 20.31
CA ASP A 101 -4.36 -9.07 19.19
C ASP A 101 -5.02 -8.06 18.23
N PHE A 102 -5.67 -7.02 18.77
CA PHE A 102 -6.23 -5.95 17.94
C PHE A 102 -5.16 -5.17 17.19
N ALA A 103 -4.06 -4.80 17.86
CA ALA A 103 -2.93 -4.10 17.24
C ALA A 103 -2.30 -4.96 16.14
N ARG A 104 -2.03 -6.23 16.41
CA ARG A 104 -1.45 -7.16 15.45
C ARG A 104 -2.38 -7.40 14.25
N ALA A 105 -3.64 -7.74 14.48
CA ALA A 105 -4.59 -8.06 13.41
C ALA A 105 -4.85 -6.85 12.50
N SER A 106 -5.09 -5.67 13.08
CA SER A 106 -5.28 -4.43 12.29
C SER A 106 -3.99 -4.02 11.56
N GLY A 107 -2.83 -4.19 12.18
CA GLY A 107 -1.55 -3.89 11.59
C GLY A 107 -1.21 -4.80 10.41
N GLU A 108 -1.40 -6.10 10.54
CA GLU A 108 -1.22 -7.05 9.43
C GLU A 108 -2.18 -6.75 8.28
N TRP A 109 -3.41 -6.33 8.60
CA TRP A 109 -4.37 -5.91 7.59
C TRP A 109 -3.95 -4.62 6.90
N ALA A 110 -3.52 -3.61 7.66
CA ALA A 110 -3.02 -2.35 7.12
C ALA A 110 -1.84 -2.57 6.15
N VAL A 111 -0.88 -3.44 6.48
CA VAL A 111 0.24 -3.80 5.59
C VAL A 111 -0.26 -4.36 4.26
N ARG A 112 -1.29 -5.21 4.26
CA ARG A 112 -1.88 -5.77 3.03
C ARG A 112 -2.55 -4.69 2.19
N LEU A 113 -3.23 -3.75 2.84
CA LEU A 113 -3.87 -2.62 2.17
C LEU A 113 -2.85 -1.64 1.60
N TYR A 114 -1.77 -1.31 2.33
CA TYR A 114 -0.65 -0.53 1.81
C TYR A 114 -0.04 -1.17 0.57
N ARG A 115 0.18 -2.48 0.60
CA ARG A 115 0.67 -3.20 -0.57
C ARG A 115 -0.30 -3.10 -1.74
N ALA A 116 -1.59 -3.32 -1.52
CA ALA A 116 -2.61 -3.25 -2.56
C ALA A 116 -2.67 -1.87 -3.22
N ASP A 117 -2.61 -0.81 -2.40
CA ASP A 117 -2.66 0.58 -2.85
C ASP A 117 -1.41 0.96 -3.66
N ILE A 118 -0.22 0.70 -3.11
CA ILE A 118 1.05 0.95 -3.80
C ILE A 118 1.16 0.15 -5.11
N GLU A 119 0.79 -1.13 -5.10
CA GLU A 119 0.81 -1.94 -6.33
C GLU A 119 -0.20 -1.45 -7.36
N MET A 120 -1.31 -0.82 -6.93
CA MET A 120 -2.27 -0.20 -7.84
C MET A 120 -1.67 1.03 -8.54
N ASP A 121 -0.96 1.89 -7.81
CA ASP A 121 -0.19 2.99 -8.38
C ASP A 121 0.86 2.47 -9.38
N LEU A 122 1.63 1.46 -8.98
CA LEU A 122 2.71 0.90 -9.80
C LEU A 122 2.22 0.24 -11.10
N ARG A 123 1.02 -0.36 -11.11
CA ARG A 123 0.46 -0.98 -12.33
C ARG A 123 -0.25 0.01 -13.23
N THR A 124 -0.55 1.21 -12.73
CA THR A 124 -1.20 2.26 -13.51
C THR A 124 -0.21 2.90 -14.47
N ARG A 125 -0.46 2.75 -15.77
CA ARG A 125 0.42 3.30 -16.80
C ARG A 125 0.34 4.82 -16.81
N GLY A 126 1.49 5.49 -16.73
CA GLY A 126 1.58 6.95 -16.73
C GLY A 126 1.51 7.60 -15.36
N PHE A 127 1.39 6.79 -14.30
CA PHE A 127 1.49 7.28 -12.93
C PHE A 127 2.92 7.73 -12.62
N GLY A 128 3.07 8.86 -11.94
CA GLY A 128 4.37 9.45 -11.60
C GLY A 128 4.97 8.94 -10.30
N GLY A 129 4.14 8.43 -9.40
CA GLY A 129 4.56 7.96 -8.08
C GLY A 129 3.47 8.11 -7.02
N PHE A 130 3.85 8.01 -5.76
CA PHE A 130 2.94 8.14 -4.63
C PHE A 130 3.61 8.82 -3.44
N GLN A 131 2.79 9.37 -2.55
CA GLN A 131 3.18 9.93 -1.26
C GLN A 131 2.39 9.26 -0.15
N LEU A 132 3.07 8.57 0.75
CA LEU A 132 2.41 7.93 1.89
C LEU A 132 1.91 8.96 2.91
N LEU A 133 0.75 8.70 3.49
CA LEU A 133 0.27 9.29 4.72
C LEU A 133 -0.26 8.17 5.63
N ASP A 134 0.58 7.62 6.50
CA ASP A 134 1.92 8.07 6.78
C ASP A 134 2.88 6.88 6.90
N LEU A 135 4.18 7.11 6.82
CA LEU A 135 5.18 6.08 7.16
C LEU A 135 5.17 5.81 8.67
N GLN A 136 4.91 6.83 9.46
CA GLN A 136 4.86 6.81 10.93
C GLN A 136 3.53 7.35 11.45
N ASP A 137 3.21 7.05 12.68
CA ASP A 137 2.07 7.67 13.36
C ASP A 137 2.29 9.17 13.53
N TYR A 138 1.22 9.94 13.35
CA TYR A 138 1.25 11.38 13.51
C TYR A 138 0.62 11.80 14.84
N PRO A 139 1.41 12.18 15.86
CA PRO A 139 0.87 12.54 17.17
C PRO A 139 0.07 13.84 17.16
N GLY A 140 0.18 14.67 16.12
CA GLY A 140 -0.64 15.88 15.94
C GLY A 140 -2.11 15.63 15.64
N GLN A 141 -2.45 14.43 15.20
CA GLN A 141 -3.82 13.93 15.10
C GLN A 141 -4.00 12.74 16.04
N GLY A 142 -4.68 12.93 17.14
CA GLY A 142 -4.76 11.98 18.24
C GLY A 142 -5.31 10.58 17.91
N SER A 143 -5.78 10.34 16.71
CA SER A 143 -6.27 9.05 16.21
C SER A 143 -5.59 8.59 14.92
N ALA A 144 -4.53 9.27 14.46
CA ALA A 144 -3.85 8.94 13.20
C ALA A 144 -2.77 7.86 13.40
N TYR A 145 -3.19 6.67 13.83
CA TYR A 145 -2.32 5.49 13.97
C TYR A 145 -2.23 4.72 12.66
N VAL A 146 -1.78 5.39 11.61
CA VAL A 146 -1.75 4.83 10.25
C VAL A 146 -0.34 4.43 9.80
N GLY A 147 0.68 4.73 10.60
CA GLY A 147 2.08 4.43 10.29
C GLY A 147 2.44 2.95 10.44
N ILE A 148 3.38 2.50 9.62
CA ILE A 148 4.10 1.24 9.82
C ILE A 148 5.12 1.36 10.96
N LEU A 149 5.59 2.58 11.17
CA LEU A 149 6.39 2.97 12.31
C LEU A 149 5.52 3.70 13.34
N ASP A 150 5.94 3.71 14.58
CA ASP A 150 5.30 4.50 15.62
C ASP A 150 5.69 5.99 15.55
N ALA A 151 5.16 6.82 16.42
CA ALA A 151 5.43 8.27 16.47
C ALA A 151 6.91 8.62 16.76
N PHE A 152 7.70 7.65 17.19
CA PHE A 152 9.13 7.78 17.48
C PHE A 152 10.02 7.19 16.38
N MET A 153 9.45 6.79 15.24
CA MET A 153 10.12 6.13 14.12
C MET A 153 10.59 4.70 14.45
N ASP A 154 10.12 4.11 15.54
CA ASP A 154 10.40 2.72 15.84
C ASP A 154 9.45 1.78 15.09
N SER A 155 9.96 0.62 14.70
CA SER A 155 9.15 -0.39 14.02
C SER A 155 8.06 -0.94 14.94
N LYS A 156 6.83 -1.00 14.43
CA LYS A 156 5.73 -1.72 15.10
C LYS A 156 5.81 -3.24 14.92
N GLY A 157 6.86 -3.77 14.26
CA GLY A 157 7.04 -5.20 14.05
C GLY A 157 6.10 -5.84 13.03
N LEU A 158 5.35 -5.03 12.27
CA LEU A 158 4.31 -5.49 11.35
C LEU A 158 4.86 -6.04 10.03
N ILE A 159 5.99 -5.51 9.59
CA ILE A 159 6.66 -5.89 8.34
C ILE A 159 8.16 -5.60 8.44
N THR A 160 8.99 -6.44 7.83
CA THR A 160 10.42 -6.17 7.73
C THR A 160 10.73 -5.26 6.54
N PRO A 161 11.86 -4.52 6.57
CA PRO A 161 12.29 -3.69 5.45
C PRO A 161 12.45 -4.48 4.12
N GLU A 162 12.87 -5.75 4.19
CA GLU A 162 13.01 -6.61 3.02
C GLU A 162 11.65 -6.89 2.37
N ARG A 163 10.66 -7.21 3.19
CA ARG A 163 9.29 -7.47 2.72
C ARG A 163 8.59 -6.21 2.23
N TRP A 164 8.87 -5.06 2.84
CA TRP A 164 8.36 -3.78 2.34
C TRP A 164 8.89 -3.49 0.94
N ARG A 165 10.19 -3.76 0.69
CA ARG A 165 10.80 -3.58 -0.62
C ARG A 165 10.28 -4.52 -1.71
N GLU A 166 9.56 -5.58 -1.38
CA GLU A 166 8.92 -6.44 -2.38
C GLU A 166 7.91 -5.68 -3.25
N PHE A 167 7.26 -4.65 -2.70
CA PHE A 167 6.25 -3.84 -3.40
C PHE A 167 6.55 -2.34 -3.39
N CYS A 168 7.58 -1.89 -2.70
CA CYS A 168 7.98 -0.49 -2.60
C CYS A 168 9.46 -0.36 -2.95
N SER A 169 9.81 -0.51 -4.22
CA SER A 169 11.16 -0.38 -4.75
C SER A 169 11.15 0.10 -6.19
N GLN A 170 12.33 0.43 -6.73
CA GLN A 170 12.46 0.94 -8.10
C GLN A 170 12.00 -0.05 -9.18
N THR A 171 12.04 -1.34 -8.88
CA THR A 171 11.61 -2.40 -9.82
C THR A 171 10.77 -3.40 -9.05
N VAL A 172 9.49 -3.51 -9.41
CA VAL A 172 8.54 -4.39 -8.72
C VAL A 172 7.86 -5.30 -9.73
N PRO A 173 7.96 -6.64 -9.55
CA PRO A 173 7.15 -7.58 -10.31
C PRO A 173 5.72 -7.60 -9.75
N LEU A 174 4.74 -7.42 -10.61
CA LEU A 174 3.31 -7.38 -10.29
C LEU A 174 2.64 -8.61 -10.88
N PHE A 175 1.93 -9.37 -10.04
CA PHE A 175 1.05 -10.45 -10.51
C PHE A 175 -0.34 -9.90 -10.76
N ILE A 176 -0.80 -9.95 -12.00
CA ILE A 176 -2.07 -9.39 -12.45
C ILE A 176 -3.08 -10.52 -12.61
N CYS A 177 -4.13 -10.53 -11.79
CA CYS A 177 -5.18 -11.52 -11.82
C CYS A 177 -6.56 -10.92 -11.46
N ASP A 178 -7.61 -11.62 -11.89
CA ASP A 178 -9.00 -11.15 -11.73
C ASP A 178 -9.57 -11.37 -10.33
N ARG A 179 -8.87 -12.12 -9.50
CA ARG A 179 -9.31 -12.43 -8.13
C ARG A 179 -8.10 -12.79 -7.25
N VAL A 180 -8.23 -12.58 -5.96
CA VAL A 180 -7.21 -12.98 -4.97
C VAL A 180 -7.58 -14.21 -4.16
N CYS A 181 -8.84 -14.67 -4.26
CA CYS A 181 -9.34 -15.89 -3.63
C CYS A 181 -9.74 -16.91 -4.70
N TRP A 182 -9.31 -18.16 -4.53
CA TRP A 182 -9.47 -19.24 -5.48
C TRP A 182 -10.04 -20.47 -4.77
N ILE A 183 -10.97 -21.17 -5.41
CA ILE A 183 -11.41 -22.50 -4.94
C ILE A 183 -10.41 -23.56 -5.39
N ALA A 184 -10.31 -24.64 -4.63
CA ALA A 184 -9.27 -25.66 -4.80
C ALA A 184 -9.19 -26.25 -6.23
N ASP A 185 -10.32 -26.36 -6.92
CA ASP A 185 -10.40 -26.96 -8.26
C ASP A 185 -10.24 -25.94 -9.40
N ASN A 186 -10.02 -24.66 -9.08
CA ASN A 186 -9.83 -23.63 -10.10
C ASN A 186 -8.40 -23.57 -10.57
N ASN A 187 -8.22 -23.37 -11.87
CA ASN A 187 -6.94 -22.96 -12.42
C ASN A 187 -6.66 -21.49 -12.08
N ILE A 188 -5.42 -21.20 -11.71
CA ILE A 188 -4.95 -19.83 -11.46
C ILE A 188 -4.42 -19.28 -12.78
N TYR A 189 -5.04 -18.20 -13.25
CA TYR A 189 -4.58 -17.47 -14.43
C TYR A 189 -4.14 -16.06 -14.03
N GLY A 190 -3.09 -15.58 -14.66
CA GLY A 190 -2.61 -14.21 -14.45
C GLY A 190 -1.42 -13.89 -15.31
N ASP A 191 -1.12 -12.60 -15.39
CA ASP A 191 0.02 -12.06 -16.10
C ASP A 191 1.07 -11.58 -15.09
N ILE A 192 2.33 -11.52 -15.51
CA ILE A 192 3.38 -10.83 -14.75
C ILE A 192 3.72 -9.54 -15.50
N ARG A 193 3.57 -8.42 -14.81
CA ARG A 193 4.03 -7.10 -15.27
C ARG A 193 5.19 -6.64 -14.41
N ILE A 194 6.06 -5.81 -14.97
CA ILE A 194 7.15 -5.21 -14.21
C ILE A 194 6.95 -3.69 -14.20
N ALA A 195 6.75 -3.15 -12.99
CA ALA A 195 6.87 -1.71 -12.77
C ALA A 195 8.37 -1.41 -12.67
N ASN A 196 8.89 -0.58 -13.57
CA ASN A 196 10.31 -0.23 -13.61
C ASN A 196 10.50 1.28 -13.62
N TYR A 197 10.85 1.82 -12.47
CA TYR A 197 11.24 3.21 -12.26
C TYR A 197 12.77 3.38 -12.17
N SER A 198 13.52 2.30 -12.41
CA SER A 198 14.98 2.36 -12.46
C SER A 198 15.46 2.85 -13.83
N PRO A 199 16.70 3.34 -13.95
CA PRO A 199 17.29 3.71 -15.24
C PRO A 199 17.66 2.49 -16.11
N LEU A 200 17.48 1.27 -15.63
CA LEU A 200 17.89 0.04 -16.32
C LEU A 200 16.88 -0.35 -17.40
N ASP A 201 17.38 -0.74 -18.56
CA ASP A 201 16.57 -1.46 -19.54
C ASP A 201 16.48 -2.94 -19.11
N LEU A 202 15.27 -3.41 -18.95
CA LEU A 202 14.97 -4.78 -18.53
C LEU A 202 14.57 -5.69 -19.68
N ALA A 203 14.53 -5.20 -20.92
CA ALA A 203 14.20 -6.01 -22.09
C ALA A 203 15.11 -7.24 -22.19
N GLY A 204 14.53 -8.40 -22.45
CA GLY A 204 15.23 -9.67 -22.52
C GLY A 204 15.69 -10.27 -21.18
N ARG A 205 15.51 -9.54 -20.07
CA ARG A 205 15.76 -10.10 -18.73
C ARG A 205 14.71 -11.15 -18.38
N LYS A 206 15.09 -12.07 -17.50
CA LYS A 206 14.23 -13.18 -17.08
C LYS A 206 13.65 -12.93 -15.69
N VAL A 207 12.37 -13.21 -15.53
CA VAL A 207 11.67 -13.24 -14.25
C VAL A 207 11.41 -14.70 -13.90
N ALA A 208 12.00 -15.17 -12.82
CA ALA A 208 11.68 -16.49 -12.28
C ALA A 208 10.48 -16.38 -11.34
N TRP A 209 9.56 -17.32 -11.42
CA TRP A 209 8.42 -17.40 -10.52
C TRP A 209 8.32 -18.78 -9.86
N ARG A 210 7.72 -18.80 -8.69
CA ARG A 210 7.48 -20.01 -7.92
C ARG A 210 6.14 -19.94 -7.21
N LEU A 211 5.33 -20.97 -7.39
CA LEU A 211 4.12 -21.22 -6.60
C LEU A 211 4.43 -22.26 -5.53
N SER A 212 4.17 -21.94 -4.28
CA SER A 212 4.40 -22.87 -3.16
C SER A 212 3.24 -22.81 -2.15
N ARG A 213 3.05 -23.91 -1.42
CA ARG A 213 2.13 -23.94 -0.29
C ARG A 213 2.74 -23.23 0.90
N GLN A 214 1.96 -22.37 1.55
CA GLN A 214 2.43 -21.59 2.70
C GLN A 214 2.68 -22.48 3.93
N ASP A 215 1.80 -23.46 4.17
CA ASP A 215 1.82 -24.33 5.34
C ASP A 215 3.03 -25.29 5.42
N LYS A 216 3.56 -25.70 4.28
CA LYS A 216 4.63 -26.71 4.19
C LYS A 216 5.83 -26.27 3.35
N GLY A 217 5.83 -25.05 2.82
CA GLY A 217 6.90 -24.56 1.93
C GLY A 217 7.08 -25.39 0.65
N ARG A 218 6.20 -26.38 0.38
CA ARG A 218 6.30 -27.26 -0.79
C ARG A 218 6.06 -26.46 -2.05
N THR A 219 7.03 -26.48 -2.96
CA THR A 219 6.87 -25.92 -4.30
C THR A 219 5.88 -26.77 -5.10
N ILE A 220 4.88 -26.10 -5.68
CA ILE A 220 3.87 -26.68 -6.55
C ILE A 220 4.31 -26.57 -8.00
N ALA A 221 4.75 -25.38 -8.40
CA ALA A 221 5.22 -25.10 -9.76
C ALA A 221 6.27 -23.98 -9.76
N THR A 222 7.09 -23.97 -10.80
CA THR A 222 8.07 -22.92 -11.07
C THR A 222 8.11 -22.65 -12.56
N GLY A 223 8.58 -21.47 -12.93
CA GLY A 223 8.80 -21.14 -14.33
C GLY A 223 9.63 -19.88 -14.48
N THR A 224 9.88 -19.53 -15.73
CA THR A 224 10.62 -18.32 -16.10
C THR A 224 9.90 -17.65 -17.26
N ILE A 225 9.78 -16.33 -17.19
CA ILE A 225 9.22 -15.48 -18.23
C ILE A 225 10.29 -14.50 -18.68
N THR A 226 10.41 -14.27 -19.98
CA THR A 226 11.28 -13.23 -20.52
C THR A 226 10.50 -11.93 -20.63
N ILE A 227 11.10 -10.82 -20.19
CA ILE A 227 10.49 -9.49 -20.31
C ILE A 227 10.55 -9.07 -21.77
N GLU A 228 9.37 -8.84 -22.36
CA GLU A 228 9.27 -8.33 -23.73
C GLU A 228 9.75 -6.87 -23.80
N PRO A 229 10.40 -6.50 -24.90
CA PRO A 229 10.77 -5.11 -25.15
C PRO A 229 9.54 -4.20 -25.08
N GLN A 230 9.57 -3.17 -24.23
CA GLN A 230 8.55 -2.16 -24.24
C GLN A 230 8.88 -1.11 -25.31
N PRO A 231 7.88 -0.64 -26.08
CA PRO A 231 8.12 0.46 -27.00
C PRO A 231 8.62 1.65 -26.19
N LYS A 232 9.78 2.19 -26.58
CA LYS A 232 10.29 3.43 -25.96
C LYS A 232 9.21 4.49 -26.13
N LYS A 233 8.78 5.11 -25.03
CA LYS A 233 7.98 6.33 -25.13
C LYS A 233 8.81 7.34 -25.92
N GLN A 234 8.34 7.76 -27.08
CA GLN A 234 8.80 9.01 -27.65
C GLN A 234 8.40 10.09 -26.67
N GLY A 235 9.41 10.82 -26.15
CA GLY A 235 9.23 11.94 -25.25
C GLY A 235 8.52 13.11 -25.92
#